data_9a78cc56eb16a0a6e9427224803245f9
#
_entry.id   9a78cc56eb16a0a6e9427224803245f9
#
_cell.length_a   1.000
_cell.length_b   1.000
_cell.length_c   1.000
_cell.angle_alpha   90.00
_cell.angle_beta   90.00
_cell.angle_gamma   90.00
#
_symmetry.space_group_name_H-M   'P 1'
#
loop_
_entity.id
_entity.type
_entity.pdbx_description
1 polymer ?
#
loop_
_entity_poly.entity_id
_entity_poly.type
_entity_poly.pdbx_seq_one_letter_code
_entity_poly.pdbx_strand_id
1 'polypeptide(L)'
;PYGAYAAKGVLTDVTINSYAFATTDLGTNYQKLETYGNNISNHSYGINLGWTYASSTSSTYPQIGFYWVGNYDLNTQDTYNGSYYTQDANFDKIVYNNPNKIVIKSAGNYYGTHPNNDTSKPKFKWSTASNSYVPFSGTDVIPEPNCSLGYNCIGWGSLAKNIIVVGATDQLVSADNLYTSPFDVIKSSYSSAGPRKDGAIKPDISAVGTNMVVAAYSNDTTYNSYQAGSG
;
A
#
# COMPACT_ATOMS: atom_id res chain seq x y z
N PRO A 1 19.61 21.56 -14.37
CA PRO A 1 18.67 22.33 -13.58
C PRO A 1 17.27 21.85 -13.96
N TYR A 2 16.65 21.12 -13.04
CA TYR A 2 15.27 20.71 -13.19
C TYR A 2 14.42 21.96 -12.94
N GLY A 3 13.93 22.60 -13.99
CA GLY A 3 13.05 23.75 -13.90
C GLY A 3 11.68 23.36 -13.35
N ALA A 4 10.81 24.32 -13.10
CA ALA A 4 9.44 24.14 -12.60
C ALA A 4 8.57 23.13 -13.39
N TYR A 5 9.02 22.71 -14.54
CA TYR A 5 8.37 21.72 -15.41
C TYR A 5 8.66 20.27 -15.04
N ALA A 6 9.70 19.98 -14.26
CA ALA A 6 10.10 18.61 -13.94
C ALA A 6 9.13 17.89 -12.96
N ALA A 7 8.38 18.65 -12.18
CA ALA A 7 7.39 18.14 -11.24
C ALA A 7 5.93 18.34 -11.73
N LYS A 8 5.74 18.53 -13.03
CA LYS A 8 4.43 18.74 -13.62
C LYS A 8 3.66 17.40 -13.67
N GLY A 9 2.47 17.35 -13.11
CA GLY A 9 1.60 16.18 -13.22
C GLY A 9 1.16 15.93 -14.67
N VAL A 10 0.70 14.71 -14.94
CA VAL A 10 0.19 14.31 -16.26
C VAL A 10 -1.03 15.16 -16.64
N LEU A 11 -1.91 15.42 -15.68
CA LEU A 11 -3.05 16.33 -15.84
C LEU A 11 -2.71 17.67 -15.20
N THR A 12 -2.65 18.72 -16.00
CA THR A 12 -2.21 20.04 -15.56
C THR A 12 -3.34 21.03 -15.29
N ASP A 13 -4.55 20.68 -15.72
CA ASP A 13 -5.78 21.48 -15.53
C ASP A 13 -6.87 20.57 -14.97
N VAL A 14 -6.75 20.27 -13.69
CA VAL A 14 -7.66 19.35 -12.99
C VAL A 14 -8.06 19.95 -11.64
N THR A 15 -9.34 19.82 -11.30
CA THR A 15 -9.83 20.15 -9.96
C THR A 15 -9.66 18.93 -9.05
N ILE A 16 -8.93 19.09 -7.95
CA ILE A 16 -8.70 18.03 -6.95
C ILE A 16 -9.53 18.34 -5.70
N ASN A 17 -10.42 17.42 -5.34
CA ASN A 17 -11.12 17.42 -4.06
C ASN A 17 -10.42 16.44 -3.12
N SER A 18 -9.85 16.95 -2.03
CA SER A 18 -9.16 16.15 -1.02
C SER A 18 -10.01 15.99 0.21
N TYR A 19 -10.08 14.76 0.73
CA TYR A 19 -10.84 14.41 1.92
C TYR A 19 -9.91 13.82 2.99
N ALA A 20 -10.17 14.17 4.26
CA ALA A 20 -9.42 13.59 5.37
C ALA A 20 -9.56 12.06 5.37
N PHE A 21 -8.44 11.38 5.61
CA PHE A 21 -8.39 9.91 5.67
C PHE A 21 -9.19 9.33 6.84
N ALA A 22 -9.18 10.01 8.00
CA ALA A 22 -9.93 9.59 9.17
C ALA A 22 -11.46 9.75 8.98
N THR A 23 -12.26 9.06 9.79
CA THR A 23 -13.68 9.34 9.92
C THR A 23 -13.89 10.77 10.41
N THR A 24 -14.74 11.52 9.74
CA THR A 24 -15.07 12.91 10.00
C THR A 24 -16.59 13.08 10.04
N ASP A 25 -17.07 14.32 10.20
CA ASP A 25 -18.49 14.67 10.09
C ASP A 25 -19.08 14.27 8.73
N LEU A 26 -18.24 14.15 7.68
CA LEU A 26 -18.64 13.64 6.37
C LEU A 26 -18.72 12.10 6.33
N GLY A 27 -18.46 11.42 7.42
CA GLY A 27 -18.52 9.98 7.55
C GLY A 27 -17.19 9.26 7.34
N THR A 28 -17.26 7.94 7.15
CA THR A 28 -16.13 7.06 6.84
C THR A 28 -15.61 7.30 5.41
N ASN A 29 -14.45 6.73 5.08
CA ASN A 29 -13.91 6.83 3.72
C ASN A 29 -14.86 6.27 2.65
N TYR A 30 -15.60 5.21 2.96
CA TYR A 30 -16.61 4.64 2.04
C TYR A 30 -17.80 5.59 1.84
N GLN A 31 -18.32 6.18 2.91
CA GLN A 31 -19.43 7.16 2.84
C GLN A 31 -18.98 8.42 2.08
N LYS A 32 -17.76 8.90 2.33
CA LYS A 32 -17.22 10.05 1.58
C LYS A 32 -17.09 9.74 0.09
N LEU A 33 -16.59 8.57 -0.27
CA LEU A 33 -16.51 8.13 -1.65
C LEU A 33 -17.88 8.02 -2.30
N GLU A 34 -18.86 7.43 -1.61
CA GLU A 34 -20.21 7.24 -2.14
C GLU A 34 -20.94 8.57 -2.36
N THR A 35 -20.88 9.47 -1.37
CA THR A 35 -21.70 10.69 -1.33
C THR A 35 -21.02 11.89 -1.98
N TYR A 36 -19.72 12.08 -1.75
CA TYR A 36 -19.01 13.30 -2.16
C TYR A 36 -17.93 13.04 -3.23
N GLY A 37 -17.56 11.78 -3.43
CA GLY A 37 -16.49 11.42 -4.37
C GLY A 37 -16.88 11.79 -5.82
N ASN A 38 -15.93 12.39 -6.52
CA ASN A 38 -16.02 12.62 -7.96
C ASN A 38 -16.05 11.29 -8.72
N ASN A 39 -16.23 11.35 -10.04
CA ASN A 39 -16.25 10.15 -10.89
C ASN A 39 -14.90 9.39 -10.87
N ILE A 40 -13.78 10.06 -10.65
CA ILE A 40 -12.46 9.44 -10.50
C ILE A 40 -11.97 9.67 -9.08
N SER A 41 -11.59 8.60 -8.40
CA SER A 41 -11.13 8.65 -7.01
C SER A 41 -9.86 7.82 -6.83
N ASN A 42 -8.83 8.41 -6.19
CA ASN A 42 -7.56 7.75 -5.88
C ASN A 42 -7.44 7.39 -4.40
N HIS A 43 -7.04 6.15 -4.11
CA HIS A 43 -6.96 5.58 -2.77
C HIS A 43 -5.60 4.90 -2.55
N SER A 44 -4.56 5.69 -2.27
CA SER A 44 -3.21 5.19 -1.99
C SER A 44 -3.02 4.88 -0.50
N TYR A 45 -3.85 4.01 0.05
CA TYR A 45 -3.80 3.55 1.44
C TYR A 45 -4.31 2.12 1.56
N GLY A 46 -3.93 1.43 2.62
CA GLY A 46 -4.38 0.06 2.89
C GLY A 46 -4.15 -0.32 4.35
N ILE A 47 -4.44 -1.56 4.67
CA ILE A 47 -4.17 -2.16 5.98
C ILE A 47 -2.92 -3.02 5.85
N ASN A 48 -1.94 -2.76 6.69
CA ASN A 48 -0.76 -3.60 6.80
C ASN A 48 -1.14 -4.91 7.47
N LEU A 49 -0.79 -6.01 6.86
CA LEU A 49 -0.93 -7.36 7.42
C LEU A 49 0.42 -8.06 7.28
N GLY A 50 0.72 -8.94 8.22
CA GLY A 50 2.03 -9.56 8.30
C GLY A 50 3.07 -8.61 8.93
N TRP A 51 4.29 -8.65 8.47
CA TRP A 51 5.35 -7.79 8.99
C TRP A 51 5.18 -6.34 8.54
N THR A 52 5.31 -5.43 9.50
CA THR A 52 5.39 -3.99 9.27
C THR A 52 6.62 -3.44 10.01
N TYR A 53 7.33 -2.50 9.39
CA TYR A 53 8.41 -1.78 10.05
C TYR A 53 7.94 -0.40 10.48
N ALA A 54 7.97 -0.15 11.79
CA ALA A 54 7.72 1.18 12.37
C ALA A 54 9.04 1.93 12.48
N SER A 55 9.24 2.95 11.65
CA SER A 55 10.44 3.81 11.67
C SER A 55 10.37 4.94 12.69
N SER A 56 9.19 5.16 13.29
CA SER A 56 8.95 6.14 14.36
C SER A 56 7.96 5.57 15.36
N THR A 57 7.95 6.11 16.55
CA THR A 57 7.02 5.73 17.61
C THR A 57 5.63 6.35 17.39
N SER A 58 4.60 5.60 17.77
CA SER A 58 3.20 6.03 17.75
C SER A 58 2.42 5.34 18.88
N SER A 59 1.16 5.71 19.07
CA SER A 59 0.28 4.98 20.01
C SER A 59 0.07 3.51 19.63
N THR A 60 0.10 3.20 18.35
CA THR A 60 -0.01 1.81 17.85
C THR A 60 1.31 1.06 17.93
N TYR A 61 2.43 1.73 17.62
CA TYR A 61 3.77 1.17 17.60
C TYR A 61 4.67 1.96 18.56
N PRO A 62 4.71 1.59 19.86
CA PRO A 62 5.39 2.38 20.89
C PRO A 62 6.93 2.36 20.79
N GLN A 63 7.50 1.50 19.98
CA GLN A 63 8.94 1.38 19.75
C GLN A 63 9.25 1.30 18.25
N ILE A 64 10.45 1.73 17.87
CA ILE A 64 10.95 1.52 16.50
C ILE A 64 11.32 0.04 16.35
N GLY A 65 10.80 -0.62 15.31
CA GLY A 65 11.07 -2.04 15.08
C GLY A 65 10.07 -2.72 14.15
N PHE A 66 10.18 -4.03 14.07
CA PHE A 66 9.29 -4.86 13.26
C PHE A 66 8.11 -5.36 14.08
N TYR A 67 6.90 -5.23 13.56
CA TYR A 67 5.67 -5.68 14.18
C TYR A 67 4.98 -6.71 13.31
N TRP A 68 4.61 -7.84 13.90
CA TRP A 68 3.69 -8.75 13.26
C TRP A 68 2.26 -8.25 13.45
N VAL A 69 1.67 -7.74 12.39
CA VAL A 69 0.29 -7.24 12.37
C VAL A 69 -0.62 -8.37 11.91
N GLY A 70 -1.27 -9.00 12.84
CA GLY A 70 -2.11 -10.16 12.63
C GLY A 70 -2.25 -10.96 13.91
N ASN A 71 -3.03 -12.03 13.86
CA ASN A 71 -3.20 -12.87 15.04
C ASN A 71 -2.10 -13.94 15.12
N TYR A 72 -1.04 -13.62 15.83
CA TYR A 72 0.09 -14.51 16.02
C TYR A 72 -0.31 -15.83 16.73
N ASP A 73 -1.22 -15.76 17.70
CA ASP A 73 -1.61 -16.91 18.51
C ASP A 73 -2.40 -17.96 17.71
N LEU A 74 -3.09 -17.54 16.64
CA LEU A 74 -3.87 -18.45 15.80
C LEU A 74 -3.11 -18.92 14.57
N ASN A 75 -2.13 -18.16 14.09
CA ASN A 75 -1.46 -18.52 12.84
C ASN A 75 -0.14 -17.76 12.67
N THR A 76 0.94 -18.49 12.40
CA THR A 76 2.24 -17.93 12.07
C THR A 76 2.28 -17.35 10.65
N GLN A 77 1.24 -17.55 9.84
CA GLN A 77 1.07 -16.93 8.53
C GLN A 77 -0.17 -16.06 8.55
N ASP A 78 -0.07 -14.91 7.86
CA ASP A 78 -1.23 -14.05 7.70
C ASP A 78 -2.26 -14.70 6.77
N THR A 79 -3.38 -15.12 7.36
CA THR A 79 -4.50 -15.73 6.61
C THR A 79 -5.32 -14.73 5.83
N TYR A 80 -5.15 -13.44 6.10
CA TYR A 80 -5.98 -12.38 5.52
C TYR A 80 -5.46 -11.86 4.19
N ASN A 81 -4.15 -11.91 3.95
CA ASN A 81 -3.56 -11.47 2.70
C ASN A 81 -4.12 -12.29 1.52
N GLY A 82 -4.45 -11.61 0.44
CA GLY A 82 -5.05 -12.21 -0.75
C GLY A 82 -6.50 -12.64 -0.61
N SER A 83 -7.13 -12.49 0.56
CA SER A 83 -8.53 -12.88 0.80
C SER A 83 -9.47 -11.68 0.67
N TYR A 84 -10.60 -11.90 0.00
CA TYR A 84 -11.64 -10.90 -0.18
C TYR A 84 -12.47 -10.73 1.11
N TYR A 85 -12.62 -9.50 1.58
CA TYR A 85 -13.30 -9.18 2.83
C TYR A 85 -14.32 -8.06 2.68
N THR A 86 -14.94 -7.66 3.81
CA THR A 86 -15.95 -6.60 3.86
C THR A 86 -15.46 -5.29 3.27
N GLN A 87 -14.19 -4.95 3.44
CA GLN A 87 -13.60 -3.73 2.88
C GLN A 87 -13.63 -3.75 1.35
N ASP A 88 -13.35 -4.89 0.75
CA ASP A 88 -13.40 -5.10 -0.69
C ASP A 88 -14.86 -5.05 -1.19
N ALA A 89 -15.76 -5.72 -0.46
CA ALA A 89 -17.19 -5.70 -0.76
C ALA A 89 -17.79 -4.29 -0.71
N ASN A 90 -17.33 -3.43 0.20
CA ASN A 90 -17.77 -2.04 0.27
C ASN A 90 -17.39 -1.24 -0.99
N PHE A 91 -16.16 -1.39 -1.48
CA PHE A 91 -15.76 -0.77 -2.74
C PHE A 91 -16.59 -1.30 -3.92
N ASP A 92 -16.75 -2.62 -4.00
CA ASP A 92 -17.53 -3.24 -5.07
C ASP A 92 -18.99 -2.76 -5.08
N LYS A 93 -19.62 -2.65 -3.90
CA LYS A 93 -20.98 -2.15 -3.74
C LYS A 93 -21.10 -0.68 -4.20
N ILE A 94 -20.13 0.16 -3.82
CA ILE A 94 -20.14 1.58 -4.20
C ILE A 94 -20.06 1.72 -5.72
N VAL A 95 -19.13 1.00 -6.37
CA VAL A 95 -18.97 1.07 -7.83
C VAL A 95 -20.17 0.46 -8.53
N TYR A 96 -20.71 -0.65 -8.04
CA TYR A 96 -21.91 -1.27 -8.59
C TYR A 96 -23.12 -0.32 -8.58
N ASN A 97 -23.32 0.40 -7.48
CA ASN A 97 -24.40 1.38 -7.34
C ASN A 97 -24.12 2.70 -8.08
N ASN A 98 -22.88 2.97 -8.45
CA ASN A 98 -22.45 4.20 -9.12
C ASN A 98 -21.55 3.85 -10.33
N PRO A 99 -22.11 3.36 -11.44
CA PRO A 99 -21.35 2.80 -12.56
C PRO A 99 -20.43 3.81 -13.29
N ASN A 100 -20.62 5.11 -13.02
CA ASN A 100 -19.73 6.17 -13.55
C ASN A 100 -18.51 6.44 -12.64
N LYS A 101 -18.40 5.77 -11.48
CA LYS A 101 -17.24 5.94 -10.59
C LYS A 101 -16.12 5.01 -10.98
N ILE A 102 -14.94 5.58 -11.15
CA ILE A 102 -13.67 4.86 -11.33
C ILE A 102 -12.88 5.01 -10.04
N VAL A 103 -12.69 3.91 -9.33
CA VAL A 103 -11.89 3.85 -8.11
C VAL A 103 -10.54 3.24 -8.44
N ILE A 104 -9.48 4.00 -8.18
CA ILE A 104 -8.10 3.58 -8.38
C ILE A 104 -7.46 3.38 -7.02
N LYS A 105 -6.82 2.22 -6.82
CA LYS A 105 -6.23 1.87 -5.53
C LYS A 105 -4.84 1.26 -5.68
N SER A 106 -3.94 1.57 -4.74
CA SER A 106 -2.61 0.94 -4.70
C SER A 106 -2.71 -0.54 -4.31
N ALA A 107 -1.81 -1.37 -4.83
CA ALA A 107 -1.68 -2.78 -4.45
C ALA A 107 -1.10 -2.96 -3.03
N GLY A 108 -0.34 -1.97 -2.55
CA GLY A 108 0.35 -1.99 -1.26
C GLY A 108 1.87 -2.12 -1.38
N ASN A 109 2.57 -1.85 -0.26
CA ASN A 109 4.04 -1.73 -0.18
C ASN A 109 4.63 -2.77 0.79
N TYR A 110 4.12 -3.99 0.82
CA TYR A 110 4.43 -4.96 1.88
C TYR A 110 5.34 -6.10 1.45
N TYR A 111 5.71 -6.15 0.18
CA TYR A 111 6.51 -7.25 -0.35
C TYR A 111 7.87 -7.37 0.34
N GLY A 112 8.20 -8.57 0.80
CA GLY A 112 9.50 -8.91 1.36
C GLY A 112 9.81 -8.32 2.74
N THR A 113 8.89 -7.58 3.39
CA THR A 113 9.14 -7.05 4.75
C THR A 113 9.33 -8.20 5.73
N HIS A 114 10.45 -8.16 6.47
CA HIS A 114 10.80 -9.18 7.47
C HIS A 114 11.85 -8.65 8.46
N PRO A 115 11.88 -9.11 9.72
CA PRO A 115 12.91 -8.73 10.69
C PRO A 115 14.34 -9.04 10.27
N ASN A 116 14.55 -9.98 9.38
CA ASN A 116 15.89 -10.30 8.85
C ASN A 116 16.46 -9.20 7.93
N ASN A 117 15.61 -8.27 7.48
CA ASN A 117 16.04 -7.11 6.69
C ASN A 117 16.92 -6.16 7.53
N ASP A 118 16.69 -6.12 8.85
CA ASP A 118 17.54 -5.42 9.80
C ASP A 118 17.47 -6.11 11.17
N THR A 119 18.40 -7.03 11.41
CA THR A 119 18.47 -7.84 12.64
C THR A 119 18.85 -7.02 13.89
N SER A 120 19.29 -5.78 13.74
CA SER A 120 19.58 -4.86 14.85
C SER A 120 18.29 -4.32 15.50
N LYS A 121 17.15 -4.44 14.83
CA LYS A 121 15.88 -3.91 15.30
C LYS A 121 15.07 -4.95 16.08
N PRO A 122 14.38 -4.52 17.15
CA PRO A 122 13.50 -5.40 17.90
C PRO A 122 12.30 -5.84 17.04
N LYS A 123 11.70 -6.97 17.42
CA LYS A 123 10.52 -7.54 16.78
C LYS A 123 9.44 -7.79 17.81
N PHE A 124 8.20 -7.49 17.44
CA PHE A 124 7.05 -7.51 18.33
C PHE A 124 5.88 -8.28 17.72
N LYS A 125 5.10 -8.92 18.59
CA LYS A 125 3.85 -9.59 18.25
C LYS A 125 2.73 -9.10 19.17
N TRP A 126 1.49 -9.17 18.70
CA TRP A 126 0.34 -8.84 19.54
C TRP A 126 0.11 -9.96 20.56
N SER A 127 -0.02 -9.57 21.81
CA SER A 127 -0.44 -10.46 22.92
C SER A 127 -1.87 -10.16 23.32
N THR A 128 -2.75 -11.14 23.19
CA THR A 128 -4.13 -11.03 23.66
C THR A 128 -4.22 -10.95 25.17
N ALA A 129 -3.28 -11.56 25.90
CA ALA A 129 -3.24 -11.55 27.36
C ALA A 129 -2.96 -10.16 27.94
N SER A 130 -2.06 -9.39 27.31
CA SER A 130 -1.72 -8.03 27.76
C SER A 130 -2.41 -6.92 26.95
N ASN A 131 -3.15 -7.28 25.90
CA ASN A 131 -3.77 -6.36 24.94
C ASN A 131 -2.77 -5.31 24.40
N SER A 132 -1.57 -5.77 24.08
CA SER A 132 -0.46 -4.91 23.62
C SER A 132 0.56 -5.68 22.80
N TYR A 133 1.41 -4.96 22.10
CA TYR A 133 2.58 -5.55 21.46
C TYR A 133 3.66 -5.89 22.48
N VAL A 134 4.14 -7.14 22.42
CA VAL A 134 5.23 -7.65 23.26
C VAL A 134 6.39 -8.13 22.38
N PRO A 135 7.63 -8.09 22.88
CA PRO A 135 8.76 -8.64 22.14
C PRO A 135 8.57 -10.12 21.83
N PHE A 136 9.08 -10.57 20.69
CA PHE A 136 9.26 -12.00 20.44
C PHE A 136 10.28 -12.58 21.41
N SER A 137 9.99 -13.74 21.96
CA SER A 137 10.89 -14.53 22.81
C SER A 137 11.77 -15.45 21.98
N GLY A 138 12.81 -16.02 22.59
CA GLY A 138 13.70 -16.97 21.91
C GLY A 138 13.04 -18.30 21.54
N THR A 139 11.85 -18.59 22.06
CA THR A 139 11.06 -19.80 21.78
C THR A 139 9.96 -19.58 20.75
N ASP A 140 9.70 -18.34 20.38
CA ASP A 140 8.67 -18.02 19.40
C ASP A 140 9.12 -18.36 17.98
N VAL A 141 8.20 -18.88 17.20
CA VAL A 141 8.40 -19.07 15.76
C VAL A 141 8.26 -17.71 15.07
N ILE A 142 9.29 -17.29 14.36
CA ILE A 142 9.24 -16.05 13.59
C ILE A 142 8.47 -16.31 12.29
N PRO A 143 7.37 -15.60 12.03
CA PRO A 143 6.63 -15.74 10.78
C PRO A 143 7.48 -15.44 9.55
N GLU A 144 7.15 -16.10 8.45
CA GLU A 144 7.82 -15.91 7.17
C GLU A 144 7.72 -14.46 6.65
N PRO A 145 8.62 -14.04 5.76
CA PRO A 145 8.54 -12.72 5.11
C PRO A 145 7.19 -12.52 4.42
N ASN A 146 6.74 -11.28 4.39
CA ASN A 146 5.58 -10.91 3.61
C ASN A 146 5.79 -11.33 2.14
N CYS A 147 4.78 -11.96 1.56
CA CYS A 147 4.86 -12.51 0.20
C CYS A 147 5.95 -13.58 0.02
N SER A 148 6.24 -14.38 1.03
CA SER A 148 7.27 -15.44 0.98
C SER A 148 7.02 -16.44 -0.16
N LEU A 149 5.79 -16.61 -0.59
CA LEU A 149 5.41 -17.41 -1.74
C LEU A 149 5.51 -16.66 -3.07
N GLY A 150 5.95 -15.41 -3.06
CA GLY A 150 6.02 -14.55 -4.24
C GLY A 150 4.67 -13.94 -4.67
N TYR A 151 3.58 -14.26 -3.98
CA TYR A 151 2.21 -13.85 -4.31
C TYR A 151 1.31 -13.82 -3.07
N ASN A 152 0.02 -13.47 -3.25
CA ASN A 152 -1.01 -13.44 -2.19
C ASN A 152 -0.72 -12.46 -1.06
N CYS A 153 -0.14 -11.31 -1.37
CA CYS A 153 0.21 -10.30 -0.37
C CYS A 153 -0.42 -8.93 -0.60
N ILE A 154 -1.52 -8.89 -1.33
CA ILE A 154 -2.36 -7.69 -1.44
C ILE A 154 -3.31 -7.68 -0.26
N GLY A 155 -3.34 -6.55 0.47
CA GLY A 155 -4.18 -6.38 1.65
C GLY A 155 -5.62 -5.99 1.31
N TRP A 156 -6.46 -5.94 2.34
CA TRP A 156 -7.87 -5.61 2.23
C TRP A 156 -8.14 -4.27 1.56
N GLY A 157 -9.25 -4.21 0.87
CA GLY A 157 -9.69 -3.05 0.12
C GLY A 157 -9.04 -2.92 -1.24
N SER A 158 -7.92 -3.65 -1.48
CA SER A 158 -7.27 -3.71 -2.79
C SER A 158 -7.53 -5.05 -3.51
N LEU A 159 -8.48 -5.84 -3.02
CA LEU A 159 -8.91 -7.10 -3.62
C LEU A 159 -10.33 -7.02 -4.20
N ALA A 160 -10.94 -5.84 -4.16
CA ALA A 160 -12.23 -5.57 -4.75
C ALA A 160 -12.22 -5.83 -6.27
N LYS A 161 -13.35 -6.27 -6.81
CA LYS A 161 -13.47 -6.77 -8.19
C LYS A 161 -13.71 -5.64 -9.20
N ASN A 162 -14.42 -4.59 -8.76
CA ASN A 162 -14.92 -3.52 -9.62
C ASN A 162 -14.06 -2.25 -9.56
N ILE A 163 -12.85 -2.34 -9.03
CA ILE A 163 -11.90 -1.21 -8.93
C ILE A 163 -10.62 -1.52 -9.69
N ILE A 164 -9.87 -0.50 -10.05
CA ILE A 164 -8.57 -0.64 -10.68
C ILE A 164 -7.49 -0.63 -9.59
N VAL A 165 -6.79 -1.75 -9.45
CA VAL A 165 -5.67 -1.86 -8.51
C VAL A 165 -4.36 -1.76 -9.27
N VAL A 166 -3.47 -0.89 -8.80
CA VAL A 166 -2.23 -0.54 -9.48
C VAL A 166 -1.04 -1.04 -8.67
N GLY A 167 -0.21 -1.88 -9.27
CA GLY A 167 1.09 -2.29 -8.76
C GLY A 167 2.18 -1.30 -9.18
N ALA A 168 3.30 -1.28 -8.45
CA ALA A 168 4.44 -0.45 -8.76
C ALA A 168 5.50 -1.20 -9.57
N THR A 169 6.06 -0.53 -10.58
CA THR A 169 7.24 -0.96 -11.32
C THR A 169 8.38 0.04 -11.14
N ASP A 170 9.59 -0.41 -11.36
CA ASP A 170 10.74 0.47 -11.35
C ASP A 170 10.78 1.32 -12.63
N GLN A 171 11.32 2.55 -12.48
CA GLN A 171 11.58 3.37 -13.64
C GLN A 171 12.66 2.71 -14.50
N LEU A 172 12.41 2.61 -15.79
CA LEU A 172 13.44 2.19 -16.73
C LEU A 172 14.54 3.25 -16.82
N VAL A 173 15.75 2.83 -16.51
CA VAL A 173 16.94 3.69 -16.62
C VAL A 173 17.71 3.25 -17.87
N SER A 174 17.28 3.75 -19.03
CA SER A 174 17.98 3.61 -20.30
C SER A 174 18.32 5.00 -20.86
N ALA A 175 19.19 5.05 -21.85
CA ALA A 175 19.63 6.32 -22.42
C ALA A 175 18.46 7.15 -23.03
N ASP A 176 17.43 6.47 -23.49
CA ASP A 176 16.24 7.06 -24.13
C ASP A 176 14.95 6.89 -23.30
N ASN A 177 15.01 6.18 -22.14
CA ASN A 177 13.87 5.83 -21.29
C ASN A 177 12.72 5.12 -22.04
N LEU A 178 13.03 4.41 -23.11
CA LEU A 178 12.03 3.65 -23.87
C LEU A 178 12.03 2.17 -23.48
N TYR A 179 10.85 1.63 -23.23
CA TYR A 179 10.64 0.22 -23.07
C TYR A 179 10.66 -0.44 -24.46
N THR A 180 11.58 -1.38 -24.66
CA THR A 180 11.75 -2.09 -25.94
C THR A 180 11.19 -3.52 -25.86
N SER A 181 10.97 -4.02 -24.67
CA SER A 181 10.51 -5.37 -24.39
C SER A 181 9.62 -5.40 -23.14
N PRO A 182 8.62 -6.29 -23.07
CA PRO A 182 7.91 -6.56 -21.81
C PRO A 182 8.82 -6.95 -20.64
N PHE A 183 10.01 -7.50 -20.92
CA PHE A 183 10.99 -7.88 -19.90
C PHE A 183 11.73 -6.68 -19.28
N ASP A 184 11.60 -5.49 -19.87
CA ASP A 184 12.14 -4.26 -19.31
C ASP A 184 11.28 -3.76 -18.14
N VAL A 185 10.04 -4.29 -18.00
CA VAL A 185 9.12 -3.95 -16.92
C VAL A 185 9.48 -4.76 -15.68
N ILE A 186 10.12 -4.12 -14.70
CA ILE A 186 10.54 -4.77 -13.45
C ILE A 186 9.59 -4.32 -12.33
N LYS A 187 9.00 -5.29 -11.62
CA LYS A 187 8.20 -5.01 -10.42
C LYS A 187 9.09 -4.35 -9.35
N SER A 188 8.64 -3.24 -8.80
CA SER A 188 9.34 -2.62 -7.66
C SER A 188 9.44 -3.58 -6.47
N SER A 189 10.57 -3.55 -5.79
CA SER A 189 10.90 -4.50 -4.72
C SER A 189 9.86 -4.53 -3.59
N TYR A 190 9.21 -3.40 -3.33
CA TYR A 190 8.21 -3.25 -2.27
C TYR A 190 6.78 -3.55 -2.72
N SER A 191 6.50 -3.55 -4.05
CA SER A 191 5.13 -3.66 -4.54
C SER A 191 4.49 -5.00 -4.18
N SER A 192 3.38 -4.94 -3.46
CA SER A 192 2.58 -6.13 -3.15
C SER A 192 2.10 -6.83 -4.42
N ALA A 193 2.02 -8.15 -4.37
CA ALA A 193 1.69 -8.99 -5.51
C ALA A 193 0.51 -9.91 -5.21
N GLY A 194 -0.34 -10.10 -6.23
CA GLY A 194 -1.39 -11.11 -6.26
C GLY A 194 -0.87 -12.47 -6.77
N PRO A 195 -1.76 -13.33 -7.23
CA PRO A 195 -3.21 -13.17 -7.33
C PRO A 195 -3.92 -13.16 -5.98
N ARG A 196 -5.24 -13.02 -6.00
CA ARG A 196 -6.10 -13.31 -4.85
C ARG A 196 -6.04 -14.82 -4.53
N LYS A 197 -6.42 -15.20 -3.31
CA LYS A 197 -6.47 -16.62 -2.91
C LYS A 197 -7.47 -17.46 -3.73
N ASP A 198 -8.48 -16.83 -4.31
CA ASP A 198 -9.42 -17.48 -5.23
C ASP A 198 -8.94 -17.55 -6.69
N GLY A 199 -7.69 -17.15 -6.95
CA GLY A 199 -7.07 -17.19 -8.27
C GLY A 199 -7.34 -15.95 -9.14
N ALA A 200 -8.17 -15.01 -8.72
CA ALA A 200 -8.43 -13.80 -9.49
C ALA A 200 -7.18 -12.91 -9.57
N ILE A 201 -6.92 -12.37 -10.75
CA ILE A 201 -5.72 -11.55 -11.02
C ILE A 201 -5.87 -10.20 -10.34
N LYS A 202 -4.87 -9.83 -9.55
CA LYS A 202 -4.61 -8.51 -8.98
C LYS A 202 -3.09 -8.35 -8.83
N PRO A 203 -2.51 -7.16 -8.97
CA PRO A 203 -3.17 -5.92 -9.41
C PRO A 203 -3.66 -6.05 -10.86
N ASP A 204 -4.56 -5.13 -11.28
CA ASP A 204 -5.12 -5.13 -12.63
C ASP A 204 -4.11 -4.59 -13.65
N ILE A 205 -3.35 -3.60 -13.23
CA ILE A 205 -2.31 -2.94 -14.04
C ILE A 205 -1.11 -2.60 -13.14
N SER A 206 -0.01 -2.18 -13.75
CA SER A 206 1.16 -1.63 -13.06
C SER A 206 1.57 -0.32 -13.69
N ALA A 207 2.16 0.55 -12.88
CA ALA A 207 2.72 1.84 -13.30
C ALA A 207 4.05 2.09 -12.59
N VAL A 208 4.87 2.99 -13.15
CA VAL A 208 6.13 3.39 -12.51
C VAL A 208 5.83 4.04 -11.17
N GLY A 209 6.41 3.48 -10.10
CA GLY A 209 6.23 3.94 -8.71
C GLY A 209 7.55 4.25 -7.99
N THR A 210 8.72 4.08 -8.65
CA THR A 210 10.02 4.41 -8.08
C THR A 210 10.69 5.54 -8.85
N ASN A 211 11.51 6.33 -8.16
CA ASN A 211 12.27 7.43 -8.74
C ASN A 211 11.41 8.47 -9.50
N MET A 212 10.15 8.60 -9.11
CA MET A 212 9.23 9.57 -9.68
C MET A 212 9.45 10.97 -9.09
N VAL A 213 9.49 11.97 -9.93
CA VAL A 213 9.46 13.37 -9.49
C VAL A 213 8.01 13.75 -9.29
N VAL A 214 7.63 14.03 -8.06
CA VAL A 214 6.24 14.35 -7.68
C VAL A 214 6.15 15.71 -7.01
N ALA A 215 4.96 16.31 -7.05
CA ALA A 215 4.69 17.54 -6.32
C ALA A 215 4.74 17.24 -4.80
N ALA A 216 5.49 18.05 -4.07
CA ALA A 216 5.55 18.01 -2.63
C ALA A 216 4.76 19.17 -2.01
N TYR A 217 4.42 19.04 -0.74
CA TYR A 217 3.82 20.14 0.03
C TYR A 217 4.82 21.30 0.14
N SER A 218 4.39 22.52 -0.14
CA SER A 218 5.26 23.71 -0.26
C SER A 218 6.05 24.06 1.00
N ASN A 219 5.59 23.60 2.17
CA ASN A 219 6.24 23.83 3.46
C ASN A 219 6.99 22.60 4.00
N ASP A 220 7.13 21.54 3.18
CA ASP A 220 7.93 20.39 3.54
C ASP A 220 9.41 20.73 3.45
N THR A 221 10.05 20.88 4.62
CA THR A 221 11.50 21.17 4.70
C THR A 221 12.36 19.91 4.56
N THR A 222 11.75 18.73 4.60
CA THR A 222 12.43 17.43 4.51
C THR A 222 12.70 17.05 3.06
N TYR A 223 11.79 17.45 2.16
CA TYR A 223 11.90 17.19 0.73
C TYR A 223 12.03 18.50 -0.01
N ASN A 224 13.12 18.66 -0.74
CA ASN A 224 13.15 19.65 -1.81
C ASN A 224 12.08 19.31 -2.84
N SER A 225 11.46 20.31 -3.45
CA SER A 225 10.48 20.13 -4.54
C SER A 225 10.97 19.31 -5.76
N TYR A 226 12.12 18.67 -5.67
CA TYR A 226 12.81 17.92 -6.73
C TYR A 226 13.23 16.51 -6.31
N GLN A 227 12.82 16.02 -5.16
CA GLN A 227 13.20 14.66 -4.78
C GLN A 227 12.29 13.62 -5.44
N ALA A 228 12.94 12.58 -5.97
CA ALA A 228 12.25 11.38 -6.41
C ALA A 228 11.68 10.68 -5.18
N GLY A 229 10.36 10.52 -5.11
CA GLY A 229 9.67 9.75 -4.09
C GLY A 229 9.31 8.38 -4.61
N SER A 230 9.31 7.36 -3.73
CA SER A 230 8.59 6.12 -3.97
C SER A 230 7.15 6.33 -3.51
N GLY A 231 6.21 6.27 -4.43
CA GLY A 231 4.78 6.36 -4.16
C GLY A 231 4.16 5.02 -3.85
#